data_7c52bc46316c8bc481564bbc28d7a6d6
#
_entry.id   7c52bc46316c8bc481564bbc28d7a6d6
#
_cell.length_a   1.000
_cell.length_b   1.000
_cell.length_c   1.000
_cell.angle_alpha   90.00
_cell.angle_beta   90.00
_cell.angle_gamma   90.00
#
_symmetry.space_group_name_H-M   'P 1'
#
loop_
_entity.id
_entity.type
_entity.pdbx_description
1 polymer ?
#
loop_
_entity_poly.entity_id
_entity_poly.type
_entity_poly.pdbx_seq_one_letter_code
_entity_poly.pdbx_strand_id
1 'polypeptide(L)'
;ALVVFIVSMAITHTFIDFIPSIFLGAPEEDTALAVLPGHQLLKEGKGHEAVVLTLYGSLIALPIILLFTIVFIKFLPTIFEPIKTVIPFILIFVSLYLIFREEEFLISLTIFIIAGFLGLLTFSLPIKEPLLPLLTGLFGTSALVISLKSKPQIPKQEIKPISKIKLDKSSFLK
;
A
#
# COMPACT_ATOMS: atom_id res chain seq x y z
N ALA A 1 -6.82 8.34 30.05
CA ALA A 1 -5.37 8.34 29.71
C ALA A 1 -5.04 7.22 28.71
N LEU A 2 -5.34 5.92 29.00
CA LEU A 2 -4.97 4.78 28.15
C LEU A 2 -5.58 4.85 26.74
N VAL A 3 -6.85 5.18 26.62
CA VAL A 3 -7.55 5.30 25.30
C VAL A 3 -6.91 6.41 24.46
N VAL A 4 -6.60 7.56 25.06
CA VAL A 4 -5.94 8.66 24.36
C VAL A 4 -4.56 8.23 23.87
N PHE A 5 -3.81 7.51 24.69
CA PHE A 5 -2.50 6.98 24.31
C PHE A 5 -2.60 6.02 23.11
N ILE A 6 -3.52 5.05 23.15
CA ILE A 6 -3.73 4.09 22.06
C ILE A 6 -4.12 4.80 20.77
N VAL A 7 -5.06 5.75 20.83
CA VAL A 7 -5.50 6.53 19.67
C VAL A 7 -4.35 7.37 19.10
N SER A 8 -3.59 8.04 19.96
CA SER A 8 -2.43 8.82 19.52
C SER A 8 -1.37 7.94 18.86
N MET A 9 -1.11 6.76 19.41
CA MET A 9 -0.17 5.80 18.84
C MET A 9 -0.65 5.32 17.47
N ALA A 10 -1.92 4.97 17.32
CA ALA A 10 -2.50 4.52 16.04
C ALA A 10 -2.41 5.62 14.97
N ILE A 11 -2.75 6.86 15.33
CA ILE A 11 -2.64 7.99 14.39
C ILE A 11 -1.18 8.21 13.99
N THR A 12 -0.24 8.23 14.95
CA THR A 12 1.18 8.43 14.67
C THR A 12 1.74 7.31 13.78
N HIS A 13 1.34 6.06 14.03
CA HIS A 13 1.72 4.89 13.25
C HIS A 13 1.34 5.10 11.78
N THR A 14 0.11 5.47 11.49
CA THR A 14 -0.38 5.71 10.12
C THR A 14 0.47 6.74 9.35
N PHE A 15 1.05 7.74 10.03
CA PHE A 15 1.93 8.72 9.37
C PHE A 15 3.37 8.22 9.16
N ILE A 16 3.84 7.30 10.01
CA ILE A 16 5.24 6.83 9.99
C ILE A 16 5.43 5.63 9.06
N ASP A 17 4.42 4.80 8.85
CA ASP A 17 4.48 3.55 8.07
C ASP A 17 4.90 3.74 6.62
N PHE A 18 4.61 4.90 6.04
CA PHE A 18 5.06 5.22 4.68
C PHE A 18 6.58 5.32 4.55
N ILE A 19 7.30 5.64 5.64
CA ILE A 19 8.76 5.83 5.58
C ILE A 19 9.46 4.51 5.24
N PRO A 20 9.34 3.43 6.04
CA PRO A 20 9.96 2.15 5.71
C PRO A 20 9.43 1.59 4.39
N SER A 21 8.14 1.73 4.12
CA SER A 21 7.51 1.24 2.88
C SER A 21 8.14 1.88 1.63
N ILE A 22 8.34 3.20 1.62
CA ILE A 22 8.98 3.92 0.51
C ILE A 22 10.46 3.54 0.37
N PHE A 23 11.22 3.52 1.48
CA PHE A 23 12.67 3.31 1.44
C PHE A 23 13.05 1.85 1.19
N LEU A 24 12.32 0.90 1.76
CA LEU A 24 12.58 -0.52 1.58
C LEU A 24 11.84 -1.12 0.37
N GLY A 25 10.81 -0.45 -0.14
CA GLY A 25 9.94 -1.00 -1.18
C GLY A 25 9.14 -2.21 -0.71
N ALA A 26 8.94 -2.35 0.61
CA ALA A 26 8.18 -3.43 1.22
C ALA A 26 6.82 -2.89 1.66
N PRO A 27 5.73 -3.25 0.98
CA PRO A 27 4.41 -2.80 1.35
C PRO A 27 3.91 -3.52 2.61
N GLU A 28 3.23 -2.79 3.45
CA GLU A 28 2.28 -3.31 4.43
C GLU A 28 0.86 -3.25 3.83
N GLU A 29 -0.11 -3.87 4.48
CA GLU A 29 -1.49 -3.95 3.96
C GLU A 29 -2.04 -2.56 3.61
N ASP A 30 -1.83 -1.59 4.50
CA ASP A 30 -2.37 -0.23 4.37
C ASP A 30 -1.57 0.66 3.41
N THR A 31 -0.31 0.30 3.11
CA THR A 31 0.60 1.15 2.30
C THR A 31 0.87 0.59 0.91
N ALA A 32 0.32 -0.58 0.57
CA ALA A 32 0.64 -1.31 -0.65
C ALA A 32 0.52 -0.48 -1.94
N LEU A 33 -0.52 0.34 -2.06
CA LEU A 33 -0.75 1.18 -3.24
C LEU A 33 0.22 2.37 -3.33
N ALA A 34 0.73 2.85 -2.20
CA ALA A 34 1.62 4.01 -2.15
C ALA A 34 3.10 3.64 -2.34
N VAL A 35 3.47 2.37 -2.13
CA VAL A 35 4.85 1.92 -2.20
C VAL A 35 5.45 2.08 -3.58
N LEU A 36 4.76 1.65 -4.64
CA LEU A 36 5.29 1.68 -5.99
C LEU A 36 5.68 3.09 -6.45
N PRO A 37 4.79 4.10 -6.41
CA PRO A 37 5.15 5.46 -6.80
C PRO A 37 6.16 6.10 -5.85
N GLY A 38 6.08 5.85 -4.54
CA GLY A 38 7.02 6.36 -3.55
C GLY A 38 8.43 5.81 -3.74
N HIS A 39 8.56 4.50 -3.98
CA HIS A 39 9.84 3.85 -4.25
C HIS A 39 10.44 4.28 -5.61
N GLN A 40 9.61 4.58 -6.59
CA GLN A 40 10.08 5.16 -7.86
C GLN A 40 10.70 6.55 -7.65
N LEU A 41 10.05 7.42 -6.87
CA LEU A 41 10.61 8.72 -6.50
C LEU A 41 11.93 8.59 -5.72
N LEU A 42 12.07 7.58 -4.85
CA LEU A 42 13.33 7.29 -4.19
C LEU A 42 14.45 6.97 -5.19
N LYS A 43 14.16 6.16 -6.21
CA LYS A 43 15.12 5.85 -7.28
C LYS A 43 15.49 7.05 -8.14
N GLU A 44 14.65 8.08 -8.18
CA GLU A 44 14.92 9.36 -8.83
C GLU A 44 15.70 10.34 -7.92
N GLY A 45 16.05 9.95 -6.69
CA GLY A 45 16.70 10.82 -5.71
C GLY A 45 15.75 11.75 -4.95
N LYS A 46 14.42 11.52 -5.04
CA LYS A 46 13.37 12.35 -4.46
C LYS A 46 12.64 11.66 -3.30
N GLY A 47 13.30 10.76 -2.58
CA GLY A 47 12.68 10.02 -1.47
C GLY A 47 12.13 10.91 -0.35
N HIS A 48 12.83 12.00 -0.02
CA HIS A 48 12.32 13.00 0.93
C HIS A 48 11.02 13.65 0.44
N GLU A 49 10.94 13.96 -0.86
CA GLU A 49 9.74 14.53 -1.48
C GLU A 49 8.56 13.53 -1.41
N ALA A 50 8.82 12.24 -1.66
CA ALA A 50 7.82 11.18 -1.54
C ALA A 50 7.22 11.12 -0.12
N VAL A 51 8.05 11.11 0.92
CA VAL A 51 7.59 11.11 2.33
C VAL A 51 6.77 12.36 2.66
N VAL A 52 7.20 13.54 2.20
CA VAL A 52 6.46 14.79 2.46
C VAL A 52 5.10 14.79 1.74
N LEU A 53 5.03 14.24 0.53
CA LEU A 53 3.76 14.13 -0.22
C LEU A 53 2.78 13.17 0.48
N THR A 54 3.25 12.02 0.97
CA THR A 54 2.40 11.10 1.75
C THR A 54 1.92 11.75 3.04
N LEU A 55 2.78 12.49 3.74
CA LEU A 55 2.40 13.24 4.94
C LEU A 55 1.30 14.28 4.65
N TYR A 56 1.43 15.05 3.57
CA TYR A 56 0.36 15.98 3.16
C TYR A 56 -0.94 15.27 2.81
N GLY A 57 -0.86 14.15 2.08
CA GLY A 57 -2.03 13.34 1.76
C GLY A 57 -2.76 12.87 3.02
N SER A 58 -2.04 12.32 3.98
CA SER A 58 -2.59 11.86 5.26
C SER A 58 -3.19 13.00 6.10
N LEU A 59 -2.53 14.17 6.14
CA LEU A 59 -3.04 15.34 6.84
C LEU A 59 -4.33 15.88 6.23
N ILE A 60 -4.47 15.85 4.91
CA ILE A 60 -5.70 16.27 4.22
C ILE A 60 -6.81 15.22 4.40
N ALA A 61 -6.46 13.93 4.36
CA ALA A 61 -7.41 12.85 4.52
C ALA A 61 -8.04 12.83 5.93
N LEU A 62 -7.28 13.18 6.97
CA LEU A 62 -7.72 13.11 8.36
C LEU A 62 -9.00 13.92 8.65
N PRO A 63 -9.12 15.24 8.33
CA PRO A 63 -10.36 15.98 8.52
C PRO A 63 -11.52 15.46 7.66
N ILE A 64 -11.22 14.96 6.46
CA ILE A 64 -12.23 14.35 5.58
C ILE A 64 -12.78 13.08 6.23
N ILE A 65 -11.92 12.21 6.73
CA ILE A 65 -12.32 10.99 7.44
C ILE A 65 -13.15 11.33 8.67
N LEU A 66 -12.74 12.31 9.49
CA LEU A 66 -13.48 12.73 10.67
C LEU A 66 -14.89 13.26 10.31
N LEU A 67 -15.01 14.03 9.23
CA LEU A 67 -16.29 14.54 8.75
C LEU A 67 -17.22 13.39 8.33
N PHE A 68 -16.68 12.42 7.59
CA PHE A 68 -17.47 11.30 7.06
C PHE A 68 -17.69 10.17 8.08
N THR A 69 -16.93 10.11 9.17
CA THR A 69 -17.01 9.04 10.18
C THR A 69 -18.44 8.83 10.69
N ILE A 70 -19.17 9.91 10.98
CA ILE A 70 -20.55 9.83 11.50
C ILE A 70 -21.48 9.17 10.46
N VAL A 71 -21.31 9.52 9.19
CA VAL A 71 -22.08 8.94 8.08
C VAL A 71 -21.71 7.47 7.91
N PHE A 72 -20.42 7.13 7.91
CA PHE A 72 -19.96 5.75 7.74
C PHE A 72 -20.41 4.84 8.88
N ILE A 73 -20.32 5.27 10.14
CA ILE A 73 -20.77 4.46 11.28
C ILE A 73 -22.24 4.07 11.13
N LYS A 74 -23.07 4.98 10.61
CA LYS A 74 -24.52 4.74 10.47
C LYS A 74 -24.86 3.87 9.25
N PHE A 75 -24.22 4.12 8.11
CA PHE A 75 -24.60 3.51 6.84
C PHE A 75 -23.76 2.28 6.48
N LEU A 76 -22.49 2.19 6.93
CA LEU A 76 -21.58 1.11 6.56
C LEU A 76 -22.12 -0.28 6.91
N PRO A 77 -22.66 -0.54 8.13
CA PRO A 77 -23.18 -1.86 8.45
C PRO A 77 -24.31 -2.30 7.52
N THR A 78 -25.21 -1.36 7.17
CA THR A 78 -26.36 -1.66 6.29
C THR A 78 -25.93 -1.95 4.85
N ILE A 79 -24.89 -1.27 4.36
CA ILE A 79 -24.40 -1.44 3.00
C ILE A 79 -23.43 -2.63 2.92
N PHE A 80 -22.67 -2.89 3.97
CA PHE A 80 -21.64 -3.93 3.98
C PHE A 80 -22.20 -5.34 3.84
N GLU A 81 -23.31 -5.64 4.54
CA GLU A 81 -23.90 -6.98 4.51
C GLU A 81 -24.31 -7.46 3.09
N PRO A 82 -25.02 -6.68 2.27
CA PRO A 82 -25.30 -7.10 0.90
C PRO A 82 -24.04 -7.10 0.01
N ILE A 83 -23.14 -6.15 0.19
CA ILE A 83 -21.91 -6.04 -0.64
C ILE A 83 -20.96 -7.22 -0.36
N LYS A 84 -20.83 -7.63 0.89
CA LYS A 84 -19.97 -8.76 1.30
C LYS A 84 -20.20 -10.01 0.45
N THR A 85 -21.43 -10.30 0.09
CA THR A 85 -21.76 -11.45 -0.76
C THR A 85 -21.30 -11.27 -2.20
N VAL A 86 -21.22 -10.04 -2.69
CA VAL A 86 -20.87 -9.71 -4.09
C VAL A 86 -19.36 -9.51 -4.26
N ILE A 87 -18.64 -9.12 -3.19
CA ILE A 87 -17.19 -8.87 -3.23
C ILE A 87 -16.40 -10.02 -3.91
N PRO A 88 -16.58 -11.31 -3.56
CA PRO A 88 -15.81 -12.39 -4.19
C PRO A 88 -16.00 -12.44 -5.71
N PHE A 89 -17.21 -12.22 -6.18
CA PHE A 89 -17.51 -12.22 -7.62
C PHE A 89 -16.88 -11.04 -8.34
N ILE A 90 -16.90 -9.85 -7.70
CA ILE A 90 -16.21 -8.66 -8.25
C ILE A 90 -14.71 -8.92 -8.34
N LEU A 91 -14.09 -9.48 -7.29
CA LEU A 91 -12.67 -9.78 -7.26
C LEU A 91 -12.29 -10.80 -8.35
N ILE A 92 -13.07 -11.87 -8.51
CA ILE A 92 -12.85 -12.85 -9.58
C ILE A 92 -12.97 -12.19 -10.95
N PHE A 93 -14.01 -11.40 -11.16
CA PHE A 93 -14.22 -10.70 -12.44
C PHE A 93 -13.07 -9.74 -12.77
N VAL A 94 -12.66 -8.92 -11.81
CA VAL A 94 -11.53 -7.98 -11.97
C VAL A 94 -10.22 -8.73 -12.23
N SER A 95 -9.96 -9.81 -11.48
CA SER A 95 -8.76 -10.64 -11.68
C SER A 95 -8.72 -11.25 -13.06
N LEU A 96 -9.82 -11.84 -13.51
CA LEU A 96 -9.93 -12.38 -14.88
C LEU A 96 -9.75 -11.28 -15.93
N TYR A 97 -10.42 -10.15 -15.76
CA TYR A 97 -10.27 -9.01 -16.67
C TYR A 97 -8.81 -8.56 -16.78
N LEU A 98 -8.08 -8.46 -15.67
CA LEU A 98 -6.65 -8.09 -15.68
C LEU A 98 -5.80 -9.13 -16.40
N ILE A 99 -6.03 -10.44 -16.15
CA ILE A 99 -5.30 -11.53 -16.81
C ILE A 99 -5.52 -11.49 -18.33
N PHE A 100 -6.77 -11.29 -18.77
CA PHE A 100 -7.08 -11.22 -20.22
C PHE A 100 -6.55 -9.95 -20.90
N ARG A 101 -6.25 -8.91 -20.14
CA ARG A 101 -5.72 -7.66 -20.67
C ARG A 101 -4.19 -7.67 -20.84
N GLU A 102 -3.50 -8.60 -20.16
CA GLU A 102 -2.05 -8.72 -20.27
C GLU A 102 -1.63 -9.32 -21.62
N GLU A 103 -0.52 -8.85 -22.16
CA GLU A 103 0.02 -9.35 -23.44
C GLU A 103 0.42 -10.83 -23.35
N GLU A 104 0.96 -11.26 -22.18
CA GLU A 104 1.42 -12.61 -21.91
C GLU A 104 0.40 -13.38 -21.03
N PHE A 105 -0.75 -13.71 -21.60
CA PHE A 105 -1.87 -14.37 -20.91
C PHE A 105 -1.46 -15.62 -20.10
N LEU A 106 -0.68 -16.52 -20.70
CA LEU A 106 -0.28 -17.77 -20.03
C LEU A 106 0.61 -17.53 -18.82
N ILE A 107 1.51 -16.54 -18.89
CA ILE A 107 2.40 -16.18 -17.78
C ILE A 107 1.56 -15.57 -16.66
N SER A 108 0.67 -14.64 -17.00
CA SER A 108 -0.21 -13.98 -16.02
C SER A 108 -1.14 -14.97 -15.32
N LEU A 109 -1.71 -15.92 -16.08
CA LEU A 109 -2.54 -17.00 -15.52
C LEU A 109 -1.72 -17.90 -14.57
N THR A 110 -0.50 -18.25 -14.96
CA THR A 110 0.39 -19.08 -14.13
C THR A 110 0.73 -18.37 -12.82
N ILE A 111 1.09 -17.09 -12.89
CA ILE A 111 1.38 -16.26 -11.70
C ILE A 111 0.14 -16.17 -10.81
N PHE A 112 -1.03 -15.95 -11.38
CA PHE A 112 -2.30 -15.89 -10.64
C PHE A 112 -2.58 -17.19 -9.88
N ILE A 113 -2.41 -18.35 -10.54
CA ILE A 113 -2.61 -19.66 -9.92
C ILE A 113 -1.60 -19.87 -8.77
N ILE A 114 -0.32 -19.59 -9.00
CA ILE A 114 0.72 -19.75 -7.98
C ILE A 114 0.45 -18.80 -6.79
N ALA A 115 0.08 -17.55 -7.04
CA ALA A 115 -0.27 -16.59 -6.00
C ALA A 115 -1.50 -17.05 -5.21
N GLY A 116 -2.50 -17.61 -5.90
CA GLY A 116 -3.69 -18.18 -5.26
C GLY A 116 -3.36 -19.35 -4.33
N PHE A 117 -2.53 -20.29 -4.78
CA PHE A 117 -2.06 -21.39 -3.93
C PHE A 117 -1.25 -20.89 -2.74
N LEU A 118 -0.36 -19.92 -2.96
CA LEU A 118 0.43 -19.32 -1.89
C LEU A 118 -0.46 -18.64 -0.84
N GLY A 119 -1.49 -17.93 -1.29
CA GLY A 119 -2.49 -17.32 -0.40
C GLY A 119 -3.23 -18.37 0.42
N LEU A 120 -3.76 -19.42 -0.23
CA LEU A 120 -4.47 -20.50 0.46
C LEU A 120 -3.59 -21.20 1.50
N LEU A 121 -2.33 -21.50 1.16
CA LEU A 121 -1.38 -22.09 2.09
C LEU A 121 -1.11 -21.15 3.28
N THR A 122 -0.87 -19.87 3.01
CA THR A 122 -0.57 -18.87 4.04
C THR A 122 -1.72 -18.70 5.02
N PHE A 123 -2.96 -18.61 4.52
CA PHE A 123 -4.15 -18.49 5.37
C PHE A 123 -4.52 -19.79 6.10
N SER A 124 -4.01 -20.95 5.67
CA SER A 124 -4.18 -22.21 6.37
C SER A 124 -3.22 -22.41 7.55
N LEU A 125 -2.18 -21.60 7.65
CA LEU A 125 -1.22 -21.67 8.75
C LEU A 125 -1.80 -21.09 10.04
N PRO A 126 -1.49 -21.66 11.21
CA PRO A 126 -1.96 -21.16 12.51
C PRO A 126 -1.16 -19.92 12.96
N ILE A 127 -1.13 -18.88 12.14
CA ILE A 127 -0.42 -17.63 12.37
C ILE A 127 -1.46 -16.52 12.57
N LYS A 128 -1.25 -15.65 13.57
CA LYS A 128 -2.19 -14.56 13.86
C LYS A 128 -2.27 -13.51 12.75
N GLU A 129 -1.11 -13.19 12.13
CA GLU A 129 -0.98 -12.15 11.10
C GLU A 129 -0.35 -12.77 9.84
N PRO A 130 -1.10 -13.53 9.03
CA PRO A 130 -0.53 -14.27 7.89
C PRO A 130 -0.10 -13.36 6.74
N LEU A 131 -0.68 -12.18 6.61
CA LEU A 131 -0.35 -11.24 5.53
C LEU A 131 1.00 -10.57 5.72
N LEU A 132 1.43 -10.29 6.94
CA LEU A 132 2.72 -9.68 7.23
C LEU A 132 3.90 -10.50 6.67
N PRO A 133 4.09 -11.79 7.00
CA PRO A 133 5.17 -12.59 6.42
C PRO A 133 4.99 -12.82 4.91
N LEU A 134 3.76 -12.93 4.42
CA LEU A 134 3.47 -13.09 3.00
C LEU A 134 3.96 -11.87 2.20
N LEU A 135 3.54 -10.67 2.58
CA LEU A 135 3.91 -9.42 1.90
C LEU A 135 5.40 -9.11 2.04
N THR A 136 5.97 -9.32 3.23
CA THR A 136 7.41 -9.15 3.47
C THR A 136 8.23 -10.13 2.60
N GLY A 137 7.79 -11.37 2.47
CA GLY A 137 8.45 -12.37 1.62
C GLY A 137 8.35 -12.02 0.13
N LEU A 138 7.15 -11.70 -0.36
CA LEU A 138 6.92 -11.42 -1.78
C LEU A 138 7.61 -10.12 -2.24
N PHE A 139 7.53 -9.06 -1.47
CA PHE A 139 8.02 -7.75 -1.87
C PHE A 139 9.36 -7.41 -1.23
N GLY A 140 9.48 -7.49 0.08
CA GLY A 140 10.68 -7.11 0.80
C GLY A 140 11.86 -8.03 0.49
N THR A 141 11.69 -9.34 0.65
CA THR A 141 12.77 -10.31 0.39
C THR A 141 13.14 -10.35 -1.09
N SER A 142 12.16 -10.29 -1.99
CA SER A 142 12.42 -10.28 -3.44
C SER A 142 13.18 -9.01 -3.85
N ALA A 143 12.84 -7.85 -3.32
CA ALA A 143 13.55 -6.61 -3.55
C ALA A 143 14.99 -6.67 -3.04
N LEU A 144 15.23 -7.26 -1.86
CA LEU A 144 16.57 -7.47 -1.32
C LEU A 144 17.42 -8.42 -2.21
N VAL A 145 16.84 -9.53 -2.65
CA VAL A 145 17.55 -10.48 -3.55
C VAL A 145 17.90 -9.83 -4.88
N ILE A 146 17.00 -9.04 -5.46
CA ILE A 146 17.26 -8.30 -6.69
C ILE A 146 18.37 -7.26 -6.44
N SER A 147 18.33 -6.56 -5.31
CA SER A 147 19.32 -5.55 -4.94
C SER A 147 20.73 -6.16 -4.76
N LEU A 148 20.82 -7.34 -4.17
CA LEU A 148 22.10 -8.06 -4.05
C LEU A 148 22.71 -8.40 -5.41
N LYS A 149 21.87 -8.77 -6.40
CA LYS A 149 22.31 -9.07 -7.78
C LYS A 149 22.70 -7.83 -8.57
N SER A 150 21.86 -6.80 -8.53
CA SER A 150 21.99 -5.62 -9.40
C SER A 150 22.88 -4.53 -8.81
N LYS A 151 23.20 -4.60 -7.50
CA LYS A 151 23.93 -3.55 -6.75
C LYS A 151 23.46 -2.15 -7.15
N PRO A 152 22.15 -1.85 -7.08
CA PRO A 152 21.64 -0.56 -7.48
C PRO A 152 22.26 0.51 -6.60
N GLN A 153 22.88 1.50 -7.20
CA GLN A 153 23.32 2.68 -6.47
C GLN A 153 22.06 3.55 -6.24
N ILE A 154 21.69 3.69 -4.98
CA ILE A 154 20.65 4.64 -4.62
C ILE A 154 21.23 6.04 -4.89
N PRO A 155 20.62 6.85 -5.76
CA PRO A 155 21.11 8.18 -6.07
C PRO A 155 21.11 9.06 -4.83
N LYS A 156 21.99 10.06 -4.81
CA LYS A 156 22.03 11.02 -3.71
C LYS A 156 20.67 11.69 -3.57
N GLN A 157 20.10 11.60 -2.38
CA GLN A 157 18.76 12.11 -2.12
C GLN A 157 18.78 13.64 -2.00
N GLU A 158 17.90 14.32 -2.71
CA GLU A 158 17.69 15.75 -2.58
C GLU A 158 16.78 16.05 -1.38
N ILE A 159 17.30 16.78 -0.40
CA ILE A 159 16.51 17.27 0.73
C ILE A 159 16.03 18.68 0.40
N LYS A 160 14.79 18.80 -0.01
CA LYS A 160 14.16 20.11 -0.26
C LYS A 160 13.44 20.58 1.01
N PRO A 161 13.46 21.88 1.33
CA PRO A 161 12.65 22.40 2.43
C PRO A 161 11.16 22.13 2.16
N ILE A 162 10.43 21.72 3.19
CA ILE A 162 9.02 21.30 3.12
C ILE A 162 8.14 22.36 2.42
N SER A 163 8.43 23.65 2.65
CA SER A 163 7.72 24.79 2.03
C SER A 163 7.82 24.86 0.50
N LYS A 164 8.82 24.20 -0.10
CA LYS A 164 9.02 24.17 -1.56
C LYS A 164 8.37 22.96 -2.22
N ILE A 165 7.96 21.96 -1.44
CA ILE A 165 7.27 20.79 -1.93
C ILE A 165 5.78 21.15 -1.96
N LYS A 166 5.25 21.43 -3.15
CA LYS A 166 3.83 21.77 -3.35
C LYS A 166 3.12 20.58 -3.98
N LEU A 167 1.91 20.31 -3.52
CA LEU A 167 0.96 19.46 -4.23
C LEU A 167 0.59 20.19 -5.53
N ASP A 168 1.15 19.75 -6.64
CA ASP A 168 0.77 20.30 -7.95
C ASP A 168 -0.58 19.70 -8.37
N LYS A 169 -1.48 20.55 -8.87
CA LYS A 169 -2.80 20.12 -9.37
C LYS A 169 -2.69 19.04 -10.46
N SER A 170 -1.61 19.02 -11.21
CA SER A 170 -1.34 17.99 -12.23
C SER A 170 -1.07 16.60 -11.62
N SER A 171 -0.62 16.54 -10.37
CA SER A 171 -0.36 15.28 -9.65
C SER A 171 -1.63 14.60 -9.16
N PHE A 172 -2.75 15.32 -9.07
CA PHE A 172 -4.06 14.76 -8.71
C PHE A 172 -4.83 14.17 -9.91
N LEU A 173 -4.38 14.43 -11.14
CA LEU A 173 -5.08 14.05 -12.38
C LEU A 173 -4.38 12.94 -13.17
N LYS A 174 -3.27 12.43 -12.67
CA LYS A 174 -2.54 11.29 -13.21
C LYS A 174 -2.69 10.06 -12.33
#